data_987224585ebc8b8b258a720a323e6635
#
_entry.id   987224585ebc8b8b258a720a323e6635
#
_cell.length_a   1.000
_cell.length_b   1.000
_cell.length_c   1.000
_cell.angle_alpha   90.00
_cell.angle_beta   90.00
_cell.angle_gamma   90.00
#
_symmetry.space_group_name_H-M   'P 1'
#
loop_
_entity.id
_entity.type
_entity.pdbx_description
1 polymer ?
#
loop_
_entity_poly.entity_id
_entity_poly.type
_entity_poly.pdbx_seq_one_letter_code
_entity_poly.pdbx_strand_id
1 'polypeptide(L)'
;MNYLVTEKSKILSLLAQHVELTIIAIVLAILIGIPLGIFISHYKSIRKYILGFINVVQAVPSMAFLGLLVPVLGIGSTPAIFMVVLYSLLPIVKNTSTGITGIDSGILESATGIGLTPRQILFKIQLPLALPVIMAGVRISAVSAVGLMTLSAFVGAGGLGYLVFSGVQTVNNTMILAGAIPACILALCVDFIFSKVETLAVPDGISTHKSKRARSAKNPKEYRDPKYKARKRKVIGVAAALVLVFIGCGRYFFSSFAQKDTIVVGSKDYTEQLILGNIYADLLEEYTDYNIERKMNLGTAVLWNSMVEKKVDICADYTGTILVNIMKEEPKGSADDVYNHVKESVAKNYDLKLLDPLGFNNTYTLAMEEDVAEKYNIKTYSDLVKYSDEFVFSPTLAFENREDGLPGLTKAYNFKFKDVKSMDGSLRYQALTSGQAQVIDAFSTDGLLEKFKLRVLEDDKNYFPPYYAVPIVNQDILEKYPEIEDVVNKLAGKIDEKTMTKLNYKVDELGESPETVAHDFLVEQKLIN
;
A
#
# COMPACT_ATOMS: atom_id res chain seq x y z
N MET A 1 -9.57 9.63 -21.02
CA MET A 1 -8.30 9.88 -21.74
C MET A 1 -7.57 11.15 -21.24
N ASN A 2 -8.27 12.14 -20.69
CA ASN A 2 -7.64 13.35 -20.12
C ASN A 2 -6.73 13.06 -18.92
N TYR A 3 -7.13 12.21 -17.96
CA TYR A 3 -6.35 11.91 -16.75
C TYR A 3 -4.90 11.48 -17.04
N LEU A 4 -4.69 10.59 -18.02
CA LEU A 4 -3.34 10.11 -18.40
C LEU A 4 -2.42 11.21 -18.95
N VAL A 5 -3.01 12.24 -19.56
CA VAL A 5 -2.25 13.36 -20.11
C VAL A 5 -1.99 14.41 -19.03
N THR A 6 -3.00 14.72 -18.22
CA THR A 6 -2.93 15.72 -17.15
C THR A 6 -1.98 15.27 -16.03
N GLU A 7 -2.09 14.01 -15.56
CA GLU A 7 -1.31 13.46 -14.45
C GLU A 7 -0.03 12.74 -14.88
N LYS A 8 0.47 13.00 -16.10
CA LYS A 8 1.65 12.33 -16.66
C LYS A 8 2.87 12.40 -15.75
N SER A 9 3.12 13.54 -15.15
CA SER A 9 4.28 13.75 -14.26
C SER A 9 4.18 12.86 -13.02
N LYS A 10 2.99 12.80 -12.40
CA LYS A 10 2.70 11.98 -11.23
C LYS A 10 2.82 10.49 -11.54
N ILE A 11 2.25 10.03 -12.68
CA ILE A 11 2.35 8.63 -13.11
C ILE A 11 3.81 8.22 -13.30
N LEU A 12 4.63 9.06 -13.94
CA LEU A 12 6.05 8.80 -14.14
C LEU A 12 6.85 8.78 -12.83
N SER A 13 6.54 9.68 -11.89
CA SER A 13 7.16 9.70 -10.57
C SER A 13 6.83 8.42 -9.78
N LEU A 14 5.56 8.01 -9.74
CA LEU A 14 5.13 6.78 -9.07
C LEU A 14 5.69 5.52 -9.73
N LEU A 15 5.84 5.51 -11.06
CA LEU A 15 6.51 4.44 -11.79
C LEU A 15 8.00 4.36 -11.39
N ALA A 16 8.70 5.50 -11.36
CA ALA A 16 10.11 5.55 -10.96
C ALA A 16 10.30 5.02 -9.52
N GLN A 17 9.46 5.48 -8.59
CA GLN A 17 9.45 5.00 -7.21
C GLN A 17 9.16 3.50 -7.12
N HIS A 18 8.18 2.98 -7.87
CA HIS A 18 7.86 1.55 -7.91
C HIS A 18 9.04 0.70 -8.41
N VAL A 19 9.72 1.17 -9.46
CA VAL A 19 10.93 0.53 -10.01
C VAL A 19 12.05 0.52 -8.98
N GLU A 20 12.30 1.65 -8.33
CA GLU A 20 13.34 1.79 -7.31
C GLU A 20 13.12 0.81 -6.14
N LEU A 21 11.93 0.84 -5.52
CA LEU A 21 11.59 -0.03 -4.39
C LEU A 21 11.69 -1.52 -4.78
N THR A 22 11.24 -1.86 -5.99
CA THR A 22 11.30 -3.23 -6.52
C THR A 22 12.75 -3.69 -6.71
N ILE A 23 13.61 -2.83 -7.29
CA ILE A 23 15.04 -3.15 -7.49
C ILE A 23 15.73 -3.36 -6.15
N ILE A 24 15.52 -2.48 -5.18
CA ILE A 24 16.11 -2.61 -3.83
C ILE A 24 15.69 -3.95 -3.21
N ALA A 25 14.41 -4.27 -3.23
CA ALA A 25 13.90 -5.51 -2.65
C ALA A 25 14.48 -6.76 -3.35
N ILE A 26 14.54 -6.78 -4.67
CA ILE A 26 15.08 -7.92 -5.44
C ILE A 26 16.59 -8.10 -5.16
N VAL A 27 17.36 -7.01 -5.15
CA VAL A 27 18.80 -7.07 -4.87
C VAL A 27 19.06 -7.62 -3.47
N LEU A 28 18.34 -7.14 -2.46
CA LEU A 28 18.44 -7.66 -1.09
C LEU A 28 18.04 -9.13 -1.01
N ALA A 29 16.95 -9.53 -1.69
CA ALA A 29 16.51 -10.92 -1.74
C ALA A 29 17.55 -11.85 -2.39
N ILE A 30 18.23 -11.40 -3.44
CA ILE A 30 19.32 -12.15 -4.10
C ILE A 30 20.53 -12.28 -3.17
N LEU A 31 20.95 -11.16 -2.54
CA LEU A 31 22.09 -11.12 -1.63
C LEU A 31 21.91 -12.01 -0.39
N ILE A 32 20.71 -12.16 0.09
CA ILE A 32 20.36 -13.03 1.22
C ILE A 32 20.04 -14.44 0.74
N GLY A 33 19.21 -14.57 -0.29
CA GLY A 33 18.62 -15.84 -0.70
C GLY A 33 19.61 -16.80 -1.36
N ILE A 34 20.53 -16.31 -2.21
CA ILE A 34 21.53 -17.19 -2.84
C ILE A 34 22.53 -17.74 -1.81
N PRO A 35 23.18 -16.93 -0.95
CA PRO A 35 24.05 -17.47 0.11
C PRO A 35 23.32 -18.44 1.05
N LEU A 36 22.08 -18.10 1.44
CA LEU A 36 21.27 -18.98 2.29
C LEU A 36 20.95 -20.31 1.59
N GLY A 37 20.59 -20.27 0.29
CA GLY A 37 20.36 -21.47 -0.52
C GLY A 37 21.60 -22.34 -0.67
N ILE A 38 22.78 -21.73 -0.86
CA ILE A 38 24.07 -22.44 -0.86
C ILE A 38 24.33 -23.07 0.50
N PHE A 39 24.14 -22.32 1.59
CA PHE A 39 24.33 -22.81 2.95
C PHE A 39 23.49 -24.04 3.24
N ILE A 40 22.19 -23.99 3.00
CA ILE A 40 21.29 -25.12 3.28
C ILE A 40 21.47 -26.32 2.32
N SER A 41 22.13 -26.13 1.16
CA SER A 41 22.47 -27.23 0.28
C SER A 41 23.51 -28.18 0.89
N HIS A 42 24.39 -27.65 1.75
CA HIS A 42 25.44 -28.41 2.44
C HIS A 42 24.97 -29.02 3.77
N TYR A 43 23.97 -28.43 4.44
CA TYR A 43 23.51 -28.85 5.77
C TYR A 43 22.08 -29.40 5.72
N LYS A 44 21.92 -30.69 5.36
CA LYS A 44 20.61 -31.35 5.18
C LYS A 44 19.68 -31.21 6.40
N SER A 45 20.24 -31.29 7.61
CA SER A 45 19.46 -31.19 8.86
C SER A 45 18.82 -29.83 9.04
N ILE A 46 19.51 -28.74 8.70
CA ILE A 46 19.04 -27.34 8.85
C ILE A 46 18.10 -26.97 7.71
N ARG A 47 18.28 -27.56 6.51
CA ARG A 47 17.48 -27.31 5.32
C ARG A 47 15.96 -27.39 5.58
N LYS A 48 15.52 -28.45 6.29
CA LYS A 48 14.09 -28.66 6.60
C LYS A 48 13.52 -27.51 7.42
N TYR A 49 14.24 -27.03 8.42
CA TYR A 49 13.77 -25.96 9.31
C TYR A 49 13.75 -24.61 8.61
N ILE A 50 14.80 -24.25 7.85
CA ILE A 50 14.85 -22.98 7.12
C ILE A 50 13.79 -22.93 6.03
N LEU A 51 13.65 -23.98 5.20
CA LEU A 51 12.59 -24.01 4.19
C LEU A 51 11.20 -24.05 4.83
N GLY A 52 11.04 -24.74 5.97
CA GLY A 52 9.80 -24.73 6.75
C GLY A 52 9.42 -23.32 7.22
N PHE A 53 10.36 -22.59 7.80
CA PHE A 53 10.16 -21.21 8.23
C PHE A 53 9.78 -20.28 7.06
N ILE A 54 10.53 -20.33 5.96
CA ILE A 54 10.25 -19.48 4.79
C ILE A 54 8.89 -19.85 4.16
N ASN A 55 8.50 -21.13 4.14
CA ASN A 55 7.17 -21.55 3.69
C ASN A 55 6.05 -20.98 4.58
N VAL A 56 6.23 -20.97 5.90
CA VAL A 56 5.27 -20.36 6.84
C VAL A 56 5.12 -18.86 6.56
N VAL A 57 6.23 -18.14 6.40
CA VAL A 57 6.20 -16.71 6.04
C VAL A 57 5.41 -16.46 4.76
N GLN A 58 5.62 -17.28 3.73
CA GLN A 58 4.91 -17.11 2.45
C GLN A 58 3.43 -17.52 2.52
N ALA A 59 3.02 -18.33 3.49
CA ALA A 59 1.64 -18.71 3.71
C ALA A 59 0.82 -17.62 4.43
N VAL A 60 1.47 -16.67 5.11
CA VAL A 60 0.79 -15.53 5.74
C VAL A 60 0.23 -14.63 4.64
N PRO A 61 -1.03 -14.17 4.70
CA PRO A 61 -1.54 -13.17 3.74
C PRO A 61 -0.69 -11.90 3.75
N SER A 62 -0.23 -11.45 2.57
CA SER A 62 0.72 -10.32 2.46
C SER A 62 0.24 -9.04 3.11
N MET A 63 -1.06 -8.73 3.02
CA MET A 63 -1.67 -7.58 3.69
C MET A 63 -1.60 -7.69 5.22
N ALA A 64 -1.94 -8.87 5.77
CA ALA A 64 -1.85 -9.12 7.20
C ALA A 64 -0.40 -9.03 7.69
N PHE A 65 0.55 -9.58 6.89
CA PHE A 65 1.97 -9.50 7.21
C PHE A 65 2.48 -8.05 7.22
N LEU A 66 2.05 -7.25 6.23
CA LEU A 66 2.38 -5.83 6.15
C LEU A 66 1.87 -5.06 7.38
N GLY A 67 0.62 -5.31 7.79
CA GLY A 67 0.04 -4.73 9.01
C GLY A 67 0.81 -5.09 10.29
N LEU A 68 1.33 -6.33 10.39
CA LEU A 68 2.15 -6.77 11.52
C LEU A 68 3.54 -6.12 11.55
N LEU A 69 4.05 -5.68 10.40
CA LEU A 69 5.36 -5.00 10.31
C LEU A 69 5.31 -3.53 10.71
N VAL A 70 4.18 -2.86 10.53
CA VAL A 70 4.02 -1.42 10.81
C VAL A 70 4.41 -1.04 12.24
N PRO A 71 3.95 -1.72 13.31
CA PRO A 71 4.34 -1.40 14.67
C PRO A 71 5.85 -1.52 14.95
N VAL A 72 6.55 -2.34 14.17
CA VAL A 72 7.99 -2.62 14.37
C VAL A 72 8.87 -1.77 13.47
N LEU A 73 8.50 -1.65 12.18
CA LEU A 73 9.32 -1.00 11.15
C LEU A 73 8.79 0.38 10.73
N GLY A 74 7.63 0.79 11.24
CA GLY A 74 6.96 2.03 10.86
C GLY A 74 6.22 1.94 9.54
N ILE A 75 5.85 3.11 9.01
CA ILE A 75 5.21 3.29 7.71
C ILE A 75 6.23 3.66 6.64
N GLY A 76 5.81 3.61 5.38
CA GLY A 76 6.63 3.99 4.23
C GLY A 76 7.36 2.80 3.58
N SER A 77 8.49 3.06 2.95
CA SER A 77 9.19 2.08 2.11
C SER A 77 9.81 0.91 2.87
N THR A 78 10.21 1.10 4.12
CA THR A 78 10.92 0.07 4.92
C THR A 78 10.10 -1.21 5.10
N PRO A 79 8.86 -1.19 5.67
CA PRO A 79 8.06 -2.41 5.81
C PRO A 79 7.69 -3.04 4.47
N ALA A 80 7.45 -2.23 3.42
CA ALA A 80 7.15 -2.71 2.09
C ALA A 80 8.33 -3.51 1.49
N ILE A 81 9.55 -2.93 1.52
CA ILE A 81 10.77 -3.61 1.06
C ILE A 81 10.99 -4.89 1.86
N PHE A 82 10.88 -4.84 3.19
CA PHE A 82 11.10 -6.00 4.05
C PHE A 82 10.13 -7.14 3.73
N MET A 83 8.84 -6.83 3.55
CA MET A 83 7.83 -7.79 3.12
C MET A 83 8.21 -8.43 1.78
N VAL A 84 8.50 -7.62 0.75
CA VAL A 84 8.81 -8.13 -0.58
C VAL A 84 10.08 -8.97 -0.57
N VAL A 85 11.11 -8.59 0.20
CA VAL A 85 12.32 -9.40 0.39
C VAL A 85 11.97 -10.77 0.94
N LEU A 86 11.23 -10.85 2.04
CA LEU A 86 10.88 -12.13 2.68
C LEU A 86 10.08 -13.04 1.76
N TYR A 87 9.09 -12.50 1.04
CA TYR A 87 8.31 -13.28 0.07
C TYR A 87 9.14 -13.75 -1.13
N SER A 88 10.16 -12.98 -1.51
CA SER A 88 11.08 -13.33 -2.59
C SER A 88 12.11 -14.39 -2.20
N LEU A 89 12.36 -14.61 -0.90
CA LEU A 89 13.35 -15.58 -0.45
C LEU A 89 13.01 -17.02 -0.84
N LEU A 90 11.73 -17.44 -0.79
CA LEU A 90 11.38 -18.84 -1.01
C LEU A 90 11.78 -19.35 -2.40
N PRO A 91 11.41 -18.70 -3.52
CA PRO A 91 11.82 -19.16 -4.84
C PRO A 91 13.35 -19.14 -5.00
N ILE A 92 14.03 -18.11 -4.49
CA ILE A 92 15.50 -17.99 -4.62
C ILE A 92 16.21 -19.08 -3.82
N VAL A 93 15.89 -19.21 -2.54
CA VAL A 93 16.53 -20.19 -1.63
C VAL A 93 16.26 -21.63 -2.07
N LYS A 94 14.99 -21.93 -2.41
CA LYS A 94 14.57 -23.26 -2.85
C LYS A 94 15.24 -23.65 -4.16
N ASN A 95 15.22 -22.77 -5.16
CA ASN A 95 15.84 -23.07 -6.46
C ASN A 95 17.37 -23.14 -6.36
N THR A 96 18.01 -22.29 -5.56
CA THR A 96 19.45 -22.37 -5.31
C THR A 96 19.83 -23.71 -4.66
N SER A 97 19.13 -24.09 -3.60
CA SER A 97 19.36 -25.36 -2.93
C SER A 97 19.09 -26.55 -3.85
N THR A 98 18.00 -26.54 -4.60
CA THR A 98 17.65 -27.63 -5.54
C THR A 98 18.64 -27.72 -6.70
N GLY A 99 19.07 -26.58 -7.25
CA GLY A 99 20.07 -26.54 -8.33
C GLY A 99 21.39 -27.14 -7.91
N ILE A 100 21.86 -26.88 -6.68
CA ILE A 100 23.12 -27.43 -6.16
C ILE A 100 22.98 -28.92 -5.80
N THR A 101 21.90 -29.31 -5.13
CA THR A 101 21.70 -30.69 -4.70
C THR A 101 21.28 -31.64 -5.82
N GLY A 102 20.79 -31.11 -6.95
CA GLY A 102 20.42 -31.88 -8.13
C GLY A 102 21.59 -32.22 -9.08
N ILE A 103 22.82 -31.82 -8.74
CA ILE A 103 23.99 -32.16 -9.54
C ILE A 103 24.36 -33.64 -9.33
N ASP A 104 24.66 -34.31 -10.44
CA ASP A 104 25.05 -35.74 -10.43
C ASP A 104 26.26 -35.99 -9.51
N SER A 105 26.15 -37.02 -8.65
CA SER A 105 27.17 -37.37 -7.68
C SER A 105 28.47 -37.78 -8.35
N GLY A 106 28.42 -38.44 -9.53
CA GLY A 106 29.61 -38.86 -10.27
C GLY A 106 30.46 -37.66 -10.74
N ILE A 107 29.82 -36.52 -11.05
CA ILE A 107 30.55 -35.28 -11.36
C ILE A 107 31.29 -34.76 -10.13
N LEU A 108 30.66 -34.82 -8.95
CA LEU A 108 31.27 -34.35 -7.70
C LEU A 108 32.41 -35.31 -7.23
N GLU A 109 32.21 -36.62 -7.37
CA GLU A 109 33.22 -37.63 -7.07
C GLU A 109 34.44 -37.50 -7.98
N SER A 110 34.20 -37.33 -9.30
CA SER A 110 35.27 -37.08 -10.28
C SER A 110 36.07 -35.82 -9.94
N ALA A 111 35.37 -34.75 -9.55
CA ALA A 111 35.98 -33.48 -9.16
C ALA A 111 36.85 -33.64 -7.90
N THR A 112 36.38 -34.43 -6.94
CA THR A 112 37.15 -34.77 -5.72
C THR A 112 38.35 -35.64 -6.05
N GLY A 113 38.18 -36.65 -6.93
CA GLY A 113 39.24 -37.55 -7.38
C GLY A 113 40.41 -36.86 -8.09
N ILE A 114 40.17 -35.77 -8.82
CA ILE A 114 41.23 -34.94 -9.43
C ILE A 114 41.81 -33.89 -8.45
N GLY A 115 41.45 -33.93 -7.14
CA GLY A 115 42.06 -33.13 -6.09
C GLY A 115 41.47 -31.69 -5.95
N LEU A 116 40.27 -31.42 -6.43
CA LEU A 116 39.65 -30.11 -6.21
C LEU A 116 39.21 -29.96 -4.74
N THR A 117 39.52 -28.81 -4.15
CA THR A 117 39.04 -28.44 -2.82
C THR A 117 37.53 -28.19 -2.80
N PRO A 118 36.81 -28.31 -1.66
CA PRO A 118 35.38 -28.03 -1.58
C PRO A 118 34.98 -26.65 -2.11
N ARG A 119 35.78 -25.61 -1.86
CA ARG A 119 35.56 -24.27 -2.42
C ARG A 119 35.69 -24.23 -3.94
N GLN A 120 36.67 -24.96 -4.49
CA GLN A 120 36.85 -25.07 -5.94
C GLN A 120 35.69 -25.83 -6.58
N ILE A 121 35.21 -26.90 -5.95
CA ILE A 121 34.03 -27.66 -6.40
C ILE A 121 32.81 -26.73 -6.40
N LEU A 122 32.56 -25.98 -5.32
CA LEU A 122 31.44 -25.04 -5.25
C LEU A 122 31.49 -24.00 -6.40
N PHE A 123 32.58 -23.24 -6.50
CA PHE A 123 32.65 -22.11 -7.42
C PHE A 123 32.91 -22.47 -8.89
N LYS A 124 33.63 -23.58 -9.15
CA LYS A 124 34.00 -23.97 -10.52
C LYS A 124 33.04 -24.98 -11.14
N ILE A 125 32.30 -25.74 -10.33
CA ILE A 125 31.45 -26.84 -10.79
C ILE A 125 29.98 -26.62 -10.38
N GLN A 126 29.71 -26.57 -9.07
CA GLN A 126 28.34 -26.57 -8.58
C GLN A 126 27.58 -25.30 -8.97
N LEU A 127 28.13 -24.12 -8.68
CA LEU A 127 27.46 -22.86 -9.03
C LEU A 127 27.24 -22.68 -10.53
N PRO A 128 28.22 -22.94 -11.43
CA PRO A 128 27.98 -22.87 -12.87
C PRO A 128 26.93 -23.84 -13.38
N LEU A 129 26.87 -25.07 -12.83
CA LEU A 129 25.89 -26.08 -13.22
C LEU A 129 24.49 -25.78 -12.66
N ALA A 130 24.42 -25.25 -11.44
CA ALA A 130 23.18 -24.86 -10.78
C ALA A 130 22.60 -23.52 -11.32
N LEU A 131 23.40 -22.71 -11.99
CA LEU A 131 23.04 -21.34 -12.40
C LEU A 131 21.72 -21.22 -13.17
N PRO A 132 21.35 -22.11 -14.10
CA PRO A 132 20.05 -22.08 -14.77
C PRO A 132 18.89 -22.16 -13.78
N VAL A 133 18.97 -23.05 -12.80
CA VAL A 133 17.94 -23.27 -11.78
C VAL A 133 17.89 -22.09 -10.80
N ILE A 134 19.06 -21.57 -10.41
CA ILE A 134 19.17 -20.37 -9.56
C ILE A 134 18.50 -19.18 -10.26
N MET A 135 18.83 -18.95 -11.53
CA MET A 135 18.28 -17.82 -12.29
C MET A 135 16.76 -17.94 -12.51
N ALA A 136 16.24 -19.16 -12.67
CA ALA A 136 14.80 -19.38 -12.70
C ALA A 136 14.13 -18.93 -11.39
N GLY A 137 14.73 -19.24 -10.22
CA GLY A 137 14.24 -18.77 -8.93
C GLY A 137 14.28 -17.24 -8.78
N VAL A 138 15.38 -16.62 -9.20
CA VAL A 138 15.53 -15.15 -9.19
C VAL A 138 14.49 -14.50 -10.10
N ARG A 139 14.27 -15.02 -11.30
CA ARG A 139 13.29 -14.52 -12.26
C ARG A 139 11.86 -14.58 -11.71
N ILE A 140 11.45 -15.72 -11.12
CA ILE A 140 10.14 -15.87 -10.49
C ILE A 140 9.96 -14.82 -9.38
N SER A 141 10.96 -14.68 -8.50
CA SER A 141 10.93 -13.69 -7.41
C SER A 141 10.85 -12.25 -7.94
N ALA A 142 11.62 -11.92 -8.98
CA ALA A 142 11.65 -10.58 -9.54
C ALA A 142 10.30 -10.17 -10.16
N VAL A 143 9.64 -11.06 -10.89
CA VAL A 143 8.32 -10.80 -11.46
C VAL A 143 7.26 -10.68 -10.36
N SER A 144 7.29 -11.59 -9.37
CA SER A 144 6.36 -11.55 -8.23
C SER A 144 6.55 -10.31 -7.36
N ALA A 145 7.79 -9.82 -7.22
CA ALA A 145 8.10 -8.62 -6.46
C ALA A 145 7.43 -7.36 -7.03
N VAL A 146 7.30 -7.24 -8.38
CA VAL A 146 6.56 -6.13 -8.99
C VAL A 146 5.10 -6.12 -8.53
N GLY A 147 4.44 -7.28 -8.54
CA GLY A 147 3.05 -7.39 -8.08
C GLY A 147 2.91 -7.13 -6.58
N LEU A 148 3.79 -7.71 -5.75
CA LEU A 148 3.76 -7.49 -4.30
C LEU A 148 4.04 -6.04 -3.92
N MET A 149 4.89 -5.34 -4.68
CA MET A 149 5.22 -3.94 -4.41
C MET A 149 4.00 -3.00 -4.64
N THR A 150 2.94 -3.43 -5.33
CA THR A 150 1.70 -2.63 -5.39
C THR A 150 1.06 -2.45 -4.02
N LEU A 151 1.25 -3.42 -3.10
CA LEU A 151 0.73 -3.34 -1.73
C LEU A 151 1.45 -2.30 -0.86
N SER A 152 2.59 -1.77 -1.30
CA SER A 152 3.33 -0.72 -0.60
C SER A 152 2.50 0.55 -0.36
N ALA A 153 1.50 0.80 -1.20
CA ALA A 153 0.59 1.92 -1.06
C ALA A 153 -0.19 1.91 0.26
N PHE A 154 -0.53 0.74 0.81
CA PHE A 154 -1.25 0.61 2.08
C PHE A 154 -0.46 1.10 3.31
N VAL A 155 0.84 1.19 3.20
CA VAL A 155 1.72 1.69 4.27
C VAL A 155 2.38 3.02 3.90
N GLY A 156 1.80 3.73 2.93
CA GLY A 156 2.28 5.04 2.51
C GLY A 156 3.63 5.05 1.79
N ALA A 157 4.06 3.91 1.22
CA ALA A 157 5.30 3.83 0.46
C ALA A 157 5.15 4.29 -1.01
N GLY A 158 3.94 4.62 -1.45
CA GLY A 158 3.67 5.09 -2.81
C GLY A 158 3.79 4.01 -3.88
N GLY A 159 4.39 4.35 -5.02
CA GLY A 159 4.49 3.48 -6.18
C GLY A 159 3.17 3.37 -6.96
N LEU A 160 3.14 2.54 -8.02
CA LEU A 160 1.97 2.39 -8.89
C LEU A 160 0.72 1.87 -8.16
N GLY A 161 0.90 1.20 -7.02
CA GLY A 161 -0.20 0.77 -6.16
C GLY A 161 -1.06 1.92 -5.67
N TYR A 162 -0.48 3.10 -5.43
CA TYR A 162 -1.22 4.30 -5.05
C TYR A 162 -2.34 4.63 -6.05
N LEU A 163 -2.04 4.60 -7.35
CA LEU A 163 -3.04 4.87 -8.39
C LEU A 163 -4.13 3.79 -8.45
N VAL A 164 -3.74 2.51 -8.26
CA VAL A 164 -4.71 1.41 -8.27
C VAL A 164 -5.69 1.54 -7.11
N PHE A 165 -5.18 1.69 -5.89
CA PHE A 165 -6.03 1.75 -4.69
C PHE A 165 -6.84 3.03 -4.61
N SER A 166 -6.23 4.19 -4.87
CA SER A 166 -6.99 5.45 -4.93
C SER A 166 -8.07 5.42 -6.01
N GLY A 167 -7.76 4.82 -7.18
CA GLY A 167 -8.76 4.65 -8.23
C GLY A 167 -9.90 3.69 -7.85
N VAL A 168 -9.63 2.66 -7.03
CA VAL A 168 -10.69 1.80 -6.46
C VAL A 168 -11.54 2.58 -5.47
N GLN A 169 -10.93 3.35 -4.59
CA GLN A 169 -11.63 4.15 -3.57
C GLN A 169 -12.52 5.24 -4.20
N THR A 170 -12.06 5.85 -5.28
CA THR A 170 -12.79 6.93 -5.98
C THR A 170 -13.66 6.44 -7.14
N VAL A 171 -13.80 5.11 -7.36
CA VAL A 171 -14.51 4.50 -8.52
C VAL A 171 -14.01 5.06 -9.86
N ASN A 172 -12.72 5.36 -9.95
CA ASN A 172 -12.09 5.94 -11.15
C ASN A 172 -11.33 4.86 -11.94
N ASN A 173 -12.01 4.24 -12.91
CA ASN A 173 -11.43 3.20 -13.76
C ASN A 173 -10.19 3.69 -14.55
N THR A 174 -10.14 4.96 -14.91
CA THR A 174 -9.00 5.53 -15.64
C THR A 174 -7.76 5.58 -14.74
N MET A 175 -7.93 5.93 -13.47
CA MET A 175 -6.87 5.94 -12.48
C MET A 175 -6.38 4.52 -12.16
N ILE A 176 -7.29 3.54 -12.01
CA ILE A 176 -6.94 2.11 -11.85
C ILE A 176 -6.07 1.65 -13.01
N LEU A 177 -6.48 1.92 -14.25
CA LEU A 177 -5.74 1.54 -15.46
C LEU A 177 -4.40 2.27 -15.56
N ALA A 178 -4.33 3.54 -15.13
CA ALA A 178 -3.09 4.32 -15.09
C ALA A 178 -2.02 3.71 -14.14
N GLY A 179 -2.44 3.00 -13.10
CA GLY A 179 -1.55 2.25 -12.22
C GLY A 179 -1.28 0.82 -12.72
N ALA A 180 -2.34 0.09 -13.07
CA ALA A 180 -2.27 -1.34 -13.40
C ALA A 180 -1.52 -1.62 -14.71
N ILE A 181 -1.77 -0.84 -15.78
CA ILE A 181 -1.12 -1.06 -17.09
C ILE A 181 0.41 -0.88 -17.00
N PRO A 182 0.94 0.23 -16.44
CA PRO A 182 2.39 0.36 -16.26
C PRO A 182 2.99 -0.72 -15.36
N ALA A 183 2.29 -1.16 -14.30
CA ALA A 183 2.75 -2.27 -13.45
C ALA A 183 2.85 -3.59 -14.22
N CYS A 184 1.87 -3.92 -15.06
CA CYS A 184 1.92 -5.09 -15.94
C CYS A 184 3.06 -5.00 -16.96
N ILE A 185 3.24 -3.84 -17.59
CA ILE A 185 4.35 -3.61 -18.53
C ILE A 185 5.70 -3.76 -17.81
N LEU A 186 5.82 -3.20 -16.60
CA LEU A 186 7.02 -3.34 -15.79
C LEU A 186 7.32 -4.80 -15.47
N ALA A 187 6.33 -5.59 -15.07
CA ALA A 187 6.49 -7.02 -14.79
C ALA A 187 6.99 -7.79 -16.04
N LEU A 188 6.43 -7.49 -17.22
CA LEU A 188 6.88 -8.06 -18.50
C LEU A 188 8.30 -7.63 -18.86
N CYS A 189 8.65 -6.36 -18.62
CA CYS A 189 10.01 -5.86 -18.84
C CYS A 189 11.02 -6.55 -17.91
N VAL A 190 10.67 -6.72 -16.63
CA VAL A 190 11.48 -7.43 -15.64
C VAL A 190 11.68 -8.89 -16.08
N ASP A 191 10.62 -9.58 -16.47
CA ASP A 191 10.69 -10.96 -16.99
C ASP A 191 11.63 -11.07 -18.20
N PHE A 192 11.49 -10.17 -19.15
CA PHE A 192 12.32 -10.14 -20.35
C PHE A 192 13.80 -9.86 -20.01
N ILE A 193 14.08 -8.90 -19.13
CA ILE A 193 15.43 -8.55 -18.69
C ILE A 193 16.10 -9.76 -18.02
N PHE A 194 15.42 -10.38 -17.03
CA PHE A 194 15.98 -11.54 -16.34
C PHE A 194 16.12 -12.76 -17.25
N SER A 195 15.23 -12.99 -18.21
CA SER A 195 15.39 -14.01 -19.25
C SER A 195 16.66 -13.78 -20.11
N LYS A 196 16.97 -12.53 -20.46
CA LYS A 196 18.21 -12.19 -21.16
C LYS A 196 19.44 -12.37 -20.28
N VAL A 197 19.37 -11.95 -19.03
CA VAL A 197 20.45 -12.15 -18.04
C VAL A 197 20.71 -13.66 -17.85
N GLU A 198 19.67 -14.48 -17.72
CA GLU A 198 19.77 -15.95 -17.64
C GLU A 198 20.51 -16.51 -18.86
N THR A 199 20.08 -16.15 -20.09
CA THR A 199 20.74 -16.63 -21.33
C THR A 199 22.20 -16.17 -21.45
N LEU A 200 22.56 -15.04 -20.86
CA LEU A 200 23.93 -14.53 -20.85
C LEU A 200 24.79 -15.18 -19.75
N ALA A 201 24.19 -15.47 -18.61
CA ALA A 201 24.88 -16.03 -17.44
C ALA A 201 25.16 -17.54 -17.58
N VAL A 202 24.24 -18.28 -18.18
CA VAL A 202 24.34 -19.74 -18.35
C VAL A 202 25.37 -20.09 -19.45
N PRO A 203 26.40 -20.93 -19.14
CA PRO A 203 27.38 -21.37 -20.14
C PRO A 203 26.74 -22.16 -21.28
N ASP A 204 27.23 -21.97 -22.53
CA ASP A 204 26.66 -22.59 -23.75
C ASP A 204 26.61 -24.14 -23.75
N GLY A 205 27.41 -24.80 -22.92
CA GLY A 205 27.43 -26.27 -22.77
C GLY A 205 26.33 -26.84 -21.88
N ILE A 206 25.62 -25.99 -21.11
CA ILE A 206 24.63 -26.40 -20.11
C ILE A 206 23.21 -25.99 -20.57
N SER A 207 23.09 -25.07 -21.51
CA SER A 207 21.78 -24.61 -22.01
C SER A 207 21.15 -25.66 -22.92
N THR A 208 19.92 -26.09 -22.60
CA THR A 208 19.13 -27.08 -23.36
C THR A 208 18.76 -26.60 -24.78
N HIS A 209 18.85 -25.31 -25.07
CA HIS A 209 18.40 -24.73 -26.34
C HIS A 209 19.41 -24.72 -27.50
N LYS A 210 20.70 -25.10 -27.30
CA LYS A 210 21.73 -25.00 -28.38
C LYS A 210 22.57 -26.27 -28.57
N SER A 211 22.04 -27.44 -28.28
CA SER A 211 22.74 -28.74 -28.45
C SER A 211 23.15 -29.10 -29.89
N LYS A 212 22.68 -28.38 -30.93
CA LYS A 212 23.00 -28.70 -32.36
C LYS A 212 24.38 -28.26 -32.83
N ARG A 213 25.05 -27.30 -32.17
CA ARG A 213 26.39 -26.80 -32.59
C ARG A 213 27.56 -27.52 -31.91
N ALA A 214 27.36 -28.15 -30.74
CA ALA A 214 28.43 -28.83 -30.02
C ALA A 214 28.87 -30.18 -30.65
N ARG A 215 28.06 -30.78 -31.54
CA ARG A 215 28.37 -32.07 -32.17
C ARG A 215 29.37 -31.98 -33.34
N SER A 216 29.83 -30.79 -33.74
CA SER A 216 30.71 -30.61 -34.91
C SER A 216 32.15 -30.25 -34.58
N ALA A 217 32.56 -30.17 -33.33
CA ALA A 217 33.95 -29.82 -33.00
C ALA A 217 34.85 -31.07 -32.92
N LYS A 218 35.69 -31.25 -33.95
CA LYS A 218 36.63 -32.38 -34.10
C LYS A 218 37.90 -32.26 -33.25
N ASN A 219 38.12 -31.17 -32.46
CA ASN A 219 39.39 -30.99 -31.72
C ASN A 219 39.20 -30.23 -30.39
N PRO A 220 39.55 -30.82 -29.21
CA PRO A 220 39.34 -30.19 -27.89
C PRO A 220 40.22 -28.96 -27.59
N LYS A 221 41.31 -28.73 -28.36
CA LYS A 221 42.23 -27.60 -28.15
C LYS A 221 41.77 -26.26 -28.74
N GLU A 222 40.79 -26.27 -29.60
CA GLU A 222 40.35 -25.09 -30.37
C GLU A 222 39.18 -24.33 -29.72
N TYR A 223 38.67 -24.85 -28.58
CA TYR A 223 37.48 -24.28 -27.90
C TYR A 223 37.84 -23.22 -26.85
N ARG A 224 38.67 -22.22 -27.22
CA ARG A 224 38.74 -20.94 -26.53
C ARG A 224 37.88 -19.93 -27.28
N ASP A 225 36.56 -19.97 -27.05
CA ASP A 225 35.64 -19.03 -27.67
C ASP A 225 36.03 -17.58 -27.34
N PRO A 226 36.45 -16.77 -28.31
CA PRO A 226 36.76 -15.34 -28.13
C PRO A 226 35.57 -14.57 -27.53
N LYS A 227 34.33 -15.05 -27.77
CA LYS A 227 33.10 -14.48 -27.22
C LYS A 227 32.95 -14.72 -25.73
N TYR A 228 33.61 -15.73 -25.14
CA TYR A 228 33.54 -16.00 -23.70
C TYR A 228 34.09 -14.83 -22.84
N LYS A 229 35.23 -14.25 -23.23
CA LYS A 229 35.81 -13.08 -22.56
C LYS A 229 34.89 -11.85 -22.70
N ALA A 230 34.28 -11.64 -23.85
CA ALA A 230 33.35 -10.53 -24.10
C ALA A 230 32.04 -10.74 -23.32
N ARG A 231 31.57 -12.00 -23.24
CA ARG A 231 30.37 -12.37 -22.49
C ARG A 231 30.57 -12.18 -20.98
N LYS A 232 31.72 -12.64 -20.43
CA LYS A 232 32.11 -12.43 -19.02
C LYS A 232 32.18 -10.94 -18.69
N ARG A 233 32.74 -10.10 -19.58
CA ARG A 233 32.76 -8.63 -19.41
C ARG A 233 31.35 -8.04 -19.41
N LYS A 234 30.42 -8.52 -20.24
CA LYS A 234 29.02 -8.05 -20.26
C LYS A 234 28.28 -8.44 -18.98
N VAL A 235 28.44 -9.68 -18.49
CA VAL A 235 27.84 -10.13 -17.21
C VAL A 235 28.40 -9.34 -16.02
N ILE A 236 29.73 -9.12 -15.99
CA ILE A 236 30.36 -8.26 -14.98
C ILE A 236 29.87 -6.81 -15.11
N GLY A 237 29.69 -6.30 -16.32
CA GLY A 237 29.15 -4.96 -16.57
C GLY A 237 27.71 -4.80 -16.07
N VAL A 238 26.85 -5.79 -16.31
CA VAL A 238 25.47 -5.79 -15.78
C VAL A 238 25.45 -5.90 -14.25
N ALA A 239 26.26 -6.79 -13.68
CA ALA A 239 26.40 -6.90 -12.23
C ALA A 239 26.95 -5.61 -11.59
N ALA A 240 27.96 -4.99 -12.24
CA ALA A 240 28.50 -3.71 -11.79
C ALA A 240 27.48 -2.56 -11.93
N ALA A 241 26.67 -2.55 -12.99
CA ALA A 241 25.59 -1.57 -13.15
C ALA A 241 24.52 -1.73 -12.05
N LEU A 242 24.14 -2.96 -11.73
CA LEU A 242 23.22 -3.23 -10.61
C LEU A 242 23.80 -2.79 -9.25
N VAL A 243 25.11 -3.00 -9.03
CA VAL A 243 25.81 -2.54 -7.81
C VAL A 243 25.91 -1.00 -7.78
N LEU A 244 26.14 -0.35 -8.93
CA LEU A 244 26.16 1.12 -9.01
C LEU A 244 24.79 1.73 -8.80
N VAL A 245 23.73 1.11 -9.30
CA VAL A 245 22.34 1.49 -9.00
C VAL A 245 22.08 1.34 -7.49
N PHE A 246 22.53 0.24 -6.88
CA PHE A 246 22.40 0.01 -5.44
C PHE A 246 23.17 1.06 -4.61
N ILE A 247 24.40 1.42 -5.01
CA ILE A 247 25.18 2.48 -4.34
C ILE A 247 24.53 3.85 -4.55
N GLY A 248 23.96 4.12 -5.74
CA GLY A 248 23.22 5.33 -6.04
C GLY A 248 21.95 5.46 -5.19
N CYS A 249 21.15 4.39 -5.13
CA CYS A 249 19.96 4.31 -4.28
C CYS A 249 20.32 4.38 -2.78
N GLY A 250 21.40 3.73 -2.36
CA GLY A 250 21.91 3.80 -0.98
C GLY A 250 22.36 5.22 -0.59
N ARG A 251 23.00 5.95 -1.48
CA ARG A 251 23.35 7.37 -1.24
C ARG A 251 22.13 8.27 -1.18
N TYR A 252 21.13 8.03 -2.01
CA TYR A 252 19.85 8.75 -1.97
C TYR A 252 19.11 8.47 -0.64
N PHE A 253 19.07 7.22 -0.21
CA PHE A 253 18.48 6.81 1.07
C PHE A 253 19.22 7.41 2.27
N PHE A 254 20.58 7.44 2.25
CA PHE A 254 21.38 8.05 3.31
C PHE A 254 21.40 9.59 3.27
N SER A 255 21.22 10.23 2.11
CA SER A 255 21.15 11.69 2.02
C SER A 255 19.81 12.23 2.55
N SER A 256 18.77 11.41 2.57
CA SER A 256 17.48 11.74 3.20
C SER A 256 17.55 11.78 4.74
N PHE A 257 18.63 11.27 5.34
CA PHE A 257 18.85 11.35 6.80
C PHE A 257 19.57 12.63 7.28
N ALA A 258 20.04 13.49 6.38
CA ALA A 258 20.71 14.74 6.72
C ALA A 258 19.80 15.91 6.34
N GLN A 259 18.69 16.13 7.10
CA GLN A 259 17.69 17.04 6.59
C GLN A 259 17.16 18.09 7.56
N LYS A 260 16.74 19.25 6.95
CA LYS A 260 15.79 20.23 7.46
C LYS A 260 14.71 19.55 8.31
N ASP A 261 14.24 20.25 9.30
CA ASP A 261 13.07 19.84 10.08
C ASP A 261 11.93 19.43 9.13
N THR A 262 11.56 18.17 9.18
CA THR A 262 10.51 17.58 8.32
C THR A 262 9.25 17.38 9.14
N ILE A 263 8.12 17.84 8.62
CA ILE A 263 6.79 17.62 9.17
C ILE A 263 6.09 16.57 8.31
N VAL A 264 5.58 15.53 8.93
CA VAL A 264 4.91 14.43 8.24
C VAL A 264 3.40 14.57 8.36
N VAL A 265 2.74 14.81 7.23
CA VAL A 265 1.28 14.87 7.13
C VAL A 265 0.74 13.54 6.66
N GLY A 266 -0.19 12.95 7.41
CA GLY A 266 -0.84 11.67 7.09
C GLY A 266 -2.31 11.80 6.73
N SER A 267 -2.83 10.84 5.95
CA SER A 267 -4.27 10.71 5.70
C SER A 267 -4.73 9.26 5.69
N LYS A 268 -6.01 9.02 5.95
CA LYS A 268 -6.66 7.73 5.70
C LYS A 268 -6.84 7.50 4.19
N ASP A 269 -7.36 6.34 3.83
CA ASP A 269 -7.42 5.77 2.48
C ASP A 269 -8.75 6.03 1.75
N TYR A 270 -9.43 7.16 2.00
CA TYR A 270 -10.64 7.55 1.29
C TYR A 270 -10.63 9.05 0.93
N THR A 271 -11.46 9.42 -0.04
CA THR A 271 -11.44 10.70 -0.75
C THR A 271 -11.34 11.91 0.16
N GLU A 272 -12.24 12.06 1.12
CA GLU A 272 -12.27 13.18 2.05
C GLU A 272 -10.96 13.35 2.82
N GLN A 273 -10.41 12.26 3.31
CA GLN A 273 -9.16 12.27 4.06
C GLN A 273 -7.95 12.59 3.18
N LEU A 274 -7.96 12.13 1.92
CA LEU A 274 -6.93 12.49 0.95
C LEU A 274 -6.96 14.00 0.65
N ILE A 275 -8.16 14.58 0.52
CA ILE A 275 -8.32 16.03 0.33
C ILE A 275 -7.83 16.79 1.56
N LEU A 276 -8.28 16.43 2.77
CA LEU A 276 -7.90 17.09 4.02
C LEU A 276 -6.39 17.00 4.28
N GLY A 277 -5.77 15.84 4.06
CA GLY A 277 -4.34 15.68 4.19
C GLY A 277 -3.55 16.59 3.24
N ASN A 278 -4.00 16.73 1.99
CA ASN A 278 -3.35 17.66 1.06
C ASN A 278 -3.59 19.12 1.44
N ILE A 279 -4.78 19.48 1.92
CA ILE A 279 -5.06 20.82 2.45
C ILE A 279 -4.07 21.19 3.57
N TYR A 280 -3.83 20.30 4.53
CA TYR A 280 -2.85 20.56 5.60
C TYR A 280 -1.43 20.69 5.05
N ALA A 281 -1.06 19.84 4.13
CA ALA A 281 0.28 19.87 3.54
C ALA A 281 0.53 21.17 2.75
N ASP A 282 -0.42 21.58 1.89
CA ASP A 282 -0.31 22.81 1.09
C ASP A 282 -0.28 24.05 1.98
N LEU A 283 -1.08 24.10 3.06
CA LEU A 283 -1.03 25.20 4.03
C LEU A 283 0.32 25.28 4.72
N LEU A 284 0.87 24.16 5.17
CA LEU A 284 2.16 24.14 5.83
C LEU A 284 3.30 24.52 4.86
N GLU A 285 3.22 24.12 3.59
CA GLU A 285 4.18 24.52 2.55
C GLU A 285 4.14 26.03 2.26
N GLU A 286 2.94 26.65 2.26
CA GLU A 286 2.79 28.09 2.00
C GLU A 286 3.26 28.94 3.18
N TYR A 287 2.99 28.54 4.43
CA TYR A 287 3.21 29.37 5.61
C TYR A 287 4.47 29.03 6.41
N THR A 288 5.22 27.99 6.01
CA THR A 288 6.42 27.56 6.72
C THR A 288 7.57 27.20 5.77
N ASP A 289 8.80 27.27 6.28
CA ASP A 289 10.00 26.85 5.53
C ASP A 289 10.36 25.36 5.77
N TYR A 290 9.47 24.57 6.39
CA TYR A 290 9.72 23.16 6.69
C TYR A 290 9.61 22.30 5.44
N ASN A 291 10.24 21.12 5.50
CA ASN A 291 10.02 20.10 4.48
C ASN A 291 8.76 19.32 4.84
N ILE A 292 7.76 19.31 3.98
CA ILE A 292 6.50 18.60 4.22
C ILE A 292 6.52 17.25 3.52
N GLU A 293 6.46 16.17 4.30
CA GLU A 293 6.36 14.81 3.77
C GLU A 293 4.91 14.32 3.85
N ARG A 294 4.33 13.94 2.71
CA ARG A 294 2.96 13.42 2.62
C ARG A 294 2.94 11.89 2.73
N LYS A 295 2.32 11.35 3.78
CA LYS A 295 2.06 9.91 4.00
C LYS A 295 0.57 9.62 3.83
N MET A 296 0.12 9.71 2.59
CA MET A 296 -1.29 9.56 2.26
C MET A 296 -1.72 8.09 2.11
N ASN A 297 -3.03 7.85 2.19
CA ASN A 297 -3.64 6.56 1.87
C ASN A 297 -3.28 5.44 2.89
N LEU A 298 -3.26 5.79 4.17
CA LEU A 298 -3.00 4.85 5.28
C LEU A 298 -4.31 4.25 5.78
N GLY A 299 -4.32 2.97 6.13
CA GLY A 299 -5.44 2.37 6.85
C GLY A 299 -5.64 3.04 8.23
N THR A 300 -6.89 3.12 8.71
CA THR A 300 -7.25 3.83 9.95
C THR A 300 -6.36 3.46 11.15
N ALA A 301 -6.16 2.17 11.40
CA ALA A 301 -5.31 1.71 12.51
C ALA A 301 -3.82 2.04 12.30
N VAL A 302 -3.36 2.00 11.04
CA VAL A 302 -1.99 2.34 10.68
C VAL A 302 -1.72 3.82 10.92
N LEU A 303 -2.64 4.69 10.49
CA LEU A 303 -2.52 6.14 10.71
C LEU A 303 -2.50 6.47 12.21
N TRP A 304 -3.46 5.95 12.98
CA TRP A 304 -3.52 6.20 14.42
C TRP A 304 -2.24 5.77 15.15
N ASN A 305 -1.78 4.53 14.91
CA ASN A 305 -0.54 4.03 15.50
C ASN A 305 0.66 4.88 15.10
N SER A 306 0.69 5.36 13.84
CA SER A 306 1.77 6.22 13.34
C SER A 306 1.78 7.60 14.00
N MET A 307 0.63 8.14 14.38
CA MET A 307 0.51 9.36 15.20
C MET A 307 1.07 9.13 16.60
N VAL A 308 0.63 8.06 17.28
CA VAL A 308 1.09 7.72 18.64
C VAL A 308 2.58 7.42 18.68
N GLU A 309 3.13 6.78 17.63
CA GLU A 309 4.56 6.48 17.50
C GLU A 309 5.38 7.66 16.95
N LYS A 310 4.77 8.85 16.75
CA LYS A 310 5.41 10.07 16.26
C LYS A 310 6.08 9.89 14.88
N LYS A 311 5.47 9.08 14.01
CA LYS A 311 5.89 8.84 12.62
C LYS A 311 5.06 9.63 11.60
N VAL A 312 3.93 10.12 12.05
CA VAL A 312 3.07 11.11 11.41
C VAL A 312 2.84 12.20 12.44
N ASP A 313 2.99 13.45 12.04
CA ASP A 313 2.94 14.60 12.93
C ASP A 313 1.56 15.26 12.96
N ILE A 314 0.85 15.20 11.82
CA ILE A 314 -0.47 15.81 11.66
C ILE A 314 -1.37 14.96 10.76
N CYS A 315 -2.64 14.85 11.12
CA CYS A 315 -3.68 14.25 10.29
C CYS A 315 -5.07 14.82 10.63
N ALA A 316 -6.07 14.50 9.80
CA ALA A 316 -7.49 14.68 10.14
C ALA A 316 -8.03 13.40 10.80
N ASP A 317 -8.91 13.54 11.80
CA ASP A 317 -9.76 12.45 12.27
C ASP A 317 -11.12 13.00 12.76
N TYR A 318 -11.96 12.13 13.27
CA TYR A 318 -13.32 12.49 13.70
C TYR A 318 -13.52 12.15 15.16
N THR A 319 -14.15 13.06 15.90
CA THR A 319 -14.33 12.92 17.36
C THR A 319 -15.04 11.63 17.74
N GLY A 320 -16.10 11.25 17.01
CA GLY A 320 -16.83 10.00 17.26
C GLY A 320 -15.97 8.75 16.96
N THR A 321 -15.13 8.79 15.92
CA THR A 321 -14.22 7.68 15.62
C THR A 321 -13.19 7.48 16.73
N ILE A 322 -12.63 8.57 17.25
CA ILE A 322 -11.66 8.50 18.34
C ILE A 322 -12.33 7.95 19.60
N LEU A 323 -13.49 8.50 19.97
CA LEU A 323 -14.23 8.09 21.15
C LEU A 323 -14.55 6.58 21.13
N VAL A 324 -15.22 6.13 20.05
CA VAL A 324 -15.77 4.77 20.00
C VAL A 324 -14.70 3.74 19.65
N ASN A 325 -13.85 4.02 18.65
CA ASN A 325 -12.92 3.00 18.17
C ASN A 325 -11.58 2.97 18.91
N ILE A 326 -11.10 4.14 19.36
CA ILE A 326 -9.80 4.22 20.02
C ILE A 326 -9.97 4.14 21.54
N MET A 327 -10.84 5.00 22.10
CA MET A 327 -11.04 5.06 23.55
C MET A 327 -11.97 3.95 24.07
N LYS A 328 -12.78 3.33 23.18
CA LYS A 328 -13.77 2.30 23.53
C LYS A 328 -14.84 2.80 24.50
N GLU A 329 -15.24 4.06 24.32
CA GLU A 329 -16.25 4.72 25.16
C GLU A 329 -17.52 4.98 24.35
N GLU A 330 -18.67 5.00 25.04
CA GLU A 330 -19.96 5.38 24.45
C GLU A 330 -20.11 6.91 24.41
N PRO A 331 -20.67 7.48 23.33
CA PRO A 331 -20.90 8.93 23.25
C PRO A 331 -21.93 9.37 24.27
N LYS A 332 -21.63 10.46 24.96
CA LYS A 332 -22.52 11.05 25.98
C LYS A 332 -22.57 12.56 25.83
N GLY A 333 -23.76 13.13 25.90
CA GLY A 333 -23.96 14.58 25.80
C GLY A 333 -24.06 15.08 24.36
N SER A 334 -23.80 16.38 24.20
CA SER A 334 -23.80 17.07 22.89
C SER A 334 -22.52 16.80 22.07
N ALA A 335 -22.49 17.26 20.83
CA ALA A 335 -21.31 17.24 19.98
C ALA A 335 -20.10 17.93 20.65
N ASP A 336 -20.34 19.05 21.30
CA ASP A 336 -19.32 19.82 21.99
C ASP A 336 -18.82 19.08 23.25
N ASP A 337 -19.70 18.38 23.97
CA ASP A 337 -19.31 17.55 25.11
C ASP A 337 -18.39 16.40 24.66
N VAL A 338 -18.72 15.75 23.54
CA VAL A 338 -17.89 14.70 22.94
C VAL A 338 -16.54 15.27 22.49
N TYR A 339 -16.53 16.42 21.80
CA TYR A 339 -15.28 17.06 21.37
C TYR A 339 -14.37 17.40 22.55
N ASN A 340 -14.91 18.04 23.59
CA ASN A 340 -14.13 18.44 24.77
C ASN A 340 -13.57 17.22 25.51
N HIS A 341 -14.40 16.17 25.69
CA HIS A 341 -13.96 14.93 26.31
C HIS A 341 -12.84 14.24 25.55
N VAL A 342 -12.99 14.12 24.22
CA VAL A 342 -11.96 13.52 23.37
C VAL A 342 -10.68 14.36 23.38
N LYS A 343 -10.80 15.70 23.32
CA LYS A 343 -9.65 16.63 23.36
C LYS A 343 -8.81 16.44 24.62
N GLU A 344 -9.44 16.41 25.79
CA GLU A 344 -8.75 16.21 27.07
C GLU A 344 -8.13 14.81 27.17
N SER A 345 -8.88 13.78 26.76
CA SER A 345 -8.45 12.39 26.88
C SER A 345 -7.28 12.07 25.95
N VAL A 346 -7.31 12.58 24.71
CA VAL A 346 -6.24 12.38 23.72
C VAL A 346 -4.96 13.08 24.13
N ALA A 347 -5.07 14.30 24.67
CA ALA A 347 -3.90 15.02 25.20
C ALA A 347 -3.25 14.28 26.38
N LYS A 348 -4.07 13.74 27.26
CA LYS A 348 -3.57 13.07 28.48
C LYS A 348 -2.98 11.68 28.20
N ASN A 349 -3.58 10.91 27.29
CA ASN A 349 -3.29 9.49 27.16
C ASN A 349 -2.35 9.17 25.97
N TYR A 350 -2.27 10.05 24.96
CA TYR A 350 -1.60 9.76 23.70
C TYR A 350 -0.57 10.82 23.28
N ASP A 351 -0.39 11.88 24.07
CA ASP A 351 0.55 12.98 23.75
C ASP A 351 0.22 13.66 22.40
N LEU A 352 -1.09 13.74 22.09
CA LEU A 352 -1.62 14.36 20.87
C LEU A 352 -2.54 15.52 21.25
N LYS A 353 -2.64 16.53 20.38
CA LYS A 353 -3.53 17.68 20.57
C LYS A 353 -4.56 17.73 19.45
N LEU A 354 -5.85 17.82 19.81
CA LEU A 354 -6.91 18.17 18.89
C LEU A 354 -6.95 19.68 18.75
N LEU A 355 -6.91 20.14 17.49
CA LEU A 355 -7.10 21.56 17.17
C LEU A 355 -8.59 21.86 16.93
N ASP A 356 -8.89 23.10 16.53
CA ASP A 356 -10.27 23.54 16.37
C ASP A 356 -10.99 22.79 15.22
N PRO A 357 -12.28 22.45 15.40
CA PRO A 357 -13.04 21.73 14.38
C PRO A 357 -13.08 22.47 13.04
N LEU A 358 -13.01 21.72 11.95
CA LEU A 358 -13.02 22.25 10.58
C LEU A 358 -14.33 22.95 10.21
N GLY A 359 -15.46 22.54 10.83
CA GLY A 359 -16.77 23.15 10.63
C GLY A 359 -17.84 22.21 10.08
N PHE A 360 -17.52 20.92 9.87
CA PHE A 360 -18.49 19.93 9.42
C PHE A 360 -18.54 18.69 10.31
N ASN A 361 -19.68 18.03 10.23
CA ASN A 361 -19.95 16.76 10.87
C ASN A 361 -20.04 15.67 9.79
N ASN A 362 -19.20 14.66 9.86
CA ASN A 362 -19.26 13.53 8.96
C ASN A 362 -19.76 12.28 9.72
N THR A 363 -21.05 12.03 9.63
CA THR A 363 -21.69 10.90 10.31
C THR A 363 -21.94 9.73 9.36
N TYR A 364 -22.00 8.52 9.93
CA TYR A 364 -22.51 7.37 9.17
C TYR A 364 -23.99 7.54 8.85
N THR A 365 -24.38 7.04 7.70
CA THR A 365 -25.77 6.94 7.26
C THR A 365 -26.00 5.64 6.48
N LEU A 366 -27.28 5.29 6.29
CA LEU A 366 -27.68 4.24 5.38
C LEU A 366 -28.22 4.87 4.10
N ALA A 367 -27.87 4.29 2.96
CA ALA A 367 -28.31 4.74 1.65
C ALA A 367 -28.83 3.59 0.80
N MET A 368 -29.77 3.89 -0.08
CA MET A 368 -30.36 2.97 -1.04
C MET A 368 -30.74 3.68 -2.33
N GLU A 369 -31.03 2.91 -3.39
CA GLU A 369 -31.50 3.53 -4.64
C GLU A 369 -32.86 4.21 -4.44
N GLU A 370 -33.03 5.39 -5.06
CA GLU A 370 -34.22 6.22 -4.93
C GLU A 370 -35.50 5.45 -5.32
N ASP A 371 -35.45 4.72 -6.44
CA ASP A 371 -36.59 3.94 -6.96
C ASP A 371 -37.03 2.85 -5.98
N VAL A 372 -36.06 2.23 -5.28
CA VAL A 372 -36.34 1.20 -4.28
C VAL A 372 -36.94 1.84 -3.03
N ALA A 373 -36.39 2.96 -2.59
CA ALA A 373 -36.91 3.72 -1.44
C ALA A 373 -38.35 4.18 -1.67
N GLU A 374 -38.65 4.71 -2.85
CA GLU A 374 -40.00 5.11 -3.25
C GLU A 374 -40.99 3.93 -3.29
N LYS A 375 -40.59 2.84 -3.93
CA LYS A 375 -41.41 1.61 -4.05
C LYS A 375 -41.90 1.09 -2.71
N TYR A 376 -41.05 1.11 -1.70
CA TYR A 376 -41.35 0.61 -0.34
C TYR A 376 -41.74 1.73 0.63
N ASN A 377 -41.76 3.00 0.17
CA ASN A 377 -42.00 4.20 0.99
C ASN A 377 -41.08 4.30 2.22
N ILE A 378 -39.77 4.02 2.00
CA ILE A 378 -38.74 4.05 3.04
C ILE A 378 -38.10 5.43 3.06
N LYS A 379 -38.15 6.10 4.23
CA LYS A 379 -37.52 7.40 4.47
C LYS A 379 -36.57 7.39 5.66
N THR A 380 -36.89 6.58 6.68
CA THR A 380 -36.16 6.49 7.94
C THR A 380 -35.60 5.10 8.15
N TYR A 381 -34.68 4.97 9.11
CA TYR A 381 -34.20 3.64 9.52
C TYR A 381 -35.34 2.77 10.09
N SER A 382 -36.28 3.37 10.83
CA SER A 382 -37.46 2.64 11.31
C SER A 382 -38.39 2.14 10.19
N ASP A 383 -38.44 2.84 9.06
CA ASP A 383 -39.15 2.32 7.88
C ASP A 383 -38.41 1.15 7.25
N LEU A 384 -37.07 1.26 7.11
CA LEU A 384 -36.24 0.19 6.53
C LEU A 384 -36.33 -1.12 7.33
N VAL A 385 -36.44 -1.05 8.65
CA VAL A 385 -36.58 -2.23 9.51
C VAL A 385 -37.72 -3.14 9.08
N LYS A 386 -38.83 -2.58 8.60
CA LYS A 386 -40.04 -3.33 8.18
C LYS A 386 -39.79 -4.28 7.01
N TYR A 387 -38.77 -4.01 6.21
CA TYR A 387 -38.43 -4.72 4.97
C TYR A 387 -36.98 -5.27 4.99
N SER A 388 -36.27 -5.11 6.09
CA SER A 388 -34.83 -5.47 6.17
C SER A 388 -34.57 -6.95 5.88
N ASP A 389 -35.52 -7.85 6.17
CA ASP A 389 -35.44 -9.28 5.91
C ASP A 389 -35.60 -9.65 4.41
N GLU A 390 -36.01 -8.71 3.58
CA GLU A 390 -36.05 -8.87 2.12
C GLU A 390 -34.75 -8.36 1.44
N PHE A 391 -33.97 -7.50 2.11
CA PHE A 391 -32.86 -6.75 1.53
C PHE A 391 -31.49 -7.32 1.89
N VAL A 392 -30.59 -7.29 0.90
CA VAL A 392 -29.15 -7.51 1.09
C VAL A 392 -28.53 -6.20 1.48
N PHE A 393 -27.81 -6.18 2.60
CA PHE A 393 -27.02 -5.04 3.07
C PHE A 393 -25.55 -5.25 2.69
N SER A 394 -24.94 -4.28 2.03
CA SER A 394 -23.52 -4.31 1.68
C SER A 394 -22.77 -3.18 2.38
N PRO A 395 -22.41 -3.37 3.65
CA PRO A 395 -21.61 -2.40 4.40
C PRO A 395 -20.13 -2.46 4.02
N THR A 396 -19.40 -1.42 4.44
CA THR A 396 -17.94 -1.51 4.52
C THR A 396 -17.50 -2.55 5.57
N LEU A 397 -16.33 -3.15 5.38
CA LEU A 397 -15.72 -4.07 6.36
C LEU A 397 -15.56 -3.40 7.73
N ALA A 398 -15.26 -2.10 7.74
CA ALA A 398 -15.17 -1.33 8.97
C ALA A 398 -16.53 -1.23 9.65
N PHE A 399 -17.60 -0.85 8.94
CA PHE A 399 -18.95 -0.68 9.49
C PHE A 399 -19.53 -2.00 10.02
N GLU A 400 -19.28 -3.12 9.35
CA GLU A 400 -19.71 -4.44 9.80
C GLU A 400 -19.17 -4.80 11.18
N ASN A 401 -17.91 -4.43 11.48
CA ASN A 401 -17.19 -4.89 12.67
C ASN A 401 -17.11 -3.86 13.81
N ARG A 402 -17.47 -2.60 13.57
CA ARG A 402 -17.45 -1.54 14.59
C ARG A 402 -18.63 -1.69 15.55
N GLU A 403 -18.41 -1.40 16.82
CA GLU A 403 -19.49 -1.40 17.83
C GLU A 403 -20.56 -0.34 17.55
N ASP A 404 -20.16 0.82 17.03
CA ASP A 404 -21.06 1.90 16.57
C ASP A 404 -21.54 1.72 15.11
N GLY A 405 -21.14 0.65 14.42
CA GLY A 405 -21.60 0.26 13.11
C GLY A 405 -22.80 -0.70 13.14
N LEU A 406 -22.74 -1.76 12.30
CA LEU A 406 -23.85 -2.72 12.17
C LEU A 406 -24.25 -3.42 13.47
N PRO A 407 -23.33 -3.87 14.35
CA PRO A 407 -23.72 -4.50 15.62
C PRO A 407 -24.59 -3.60 16.49
N GLY A 408 -24.16 -2.38 16.74
CA GLY A 408 -24.90 -1.44 17.57
C GLY A 408 -26.16 -0.92 16.88
N LEU A 409 -26.11 -0.63 15.59
CA LEU A 409 -27.27 -0.23 14.80
C LEU A 409 -28.35 -1.32 14.80
N THR A 410 -27.95 -2.59 14.66
CA THR A 410 -28.86 -3.73 14.76
C THR A 410 -29.52 -3.80 16.12
N LYS A 411 -28.77 -3.57 17.19
CA LYS A 411 -29.32 -3.54 18.55
C LYS A 411 -30.31 -2.38 18.78
N ALA A 412 -30.00 -1.20 18.22
CA ALA A 412 -30.83 0.01 18.39
C ALA A 412 -32.14 -0.05 17.60
N TYR A 413 -32.08 -0.56 16.36
CA TYR A 413 -33.19 -0.59 15.43
C TYR A 413 -33.82 -1.97 15.25
N ASN A 414 -33.18 -3.06 15.65
CA ASN A 414 -33.59 -4.45 15.45
C ASN A 414 -33.61 -4.86 13.96
N PHE A 415 -32.60 -4.44 13.20
CA PHE A 415 -32.43 -4.87 11.80
C PHE A 415 -32.24 -6.38 11.69
N LYS A 416 -32.82 -6.97 10.65
CA LYS A 416 -32.69 -8.40 10.30
C LYS A 416 -32.52 -8.50 8.79
N PHE A 417 -31.36 -8.09 8.29
CA PHE A 417 -31.09 -8.16 6.85
C PHE A 417 -31.11 -9.60 6.35
N LYS A 418 -31.65 -9.81 5.12
CA LYS A 418 -31.67 -11.09 4.45
C LYS A 418 -30.27 -11.70 4.33
N ASP A 419 -29.31 -10.87 4.01
CA ASP A 419 -27.90 -11.22 3.92
C ASP A 419 -27.05 -9.96 4.16
N VAL A 420 -25.82 -10.14 4.64
CA VAL A 420 -24.84 -9.07 4.83
C VAL A 420 -23.59 -9.46 4.06
N LYS A 421 -23.21 -8.62 3.09
CA LYS A 421 -22.05 -8.84 2.22
C LYS A 421 -21.14 -7.63 2.28
N SER A 422 -20.30 -7.58 3.28
CA SER A 422 -19.35 -6.49 3.43
C SER A 422 -18.29 -6.49 2.35
N MET A 423 -17.89 -5.30 1.93
CA MET A 423 -16.89 -5.10 0.90
C MET A 423 -16.12 -3.80 1.14
N ASP A 424 -15.06 -3.61 0.37
CA ASP A 424 -14.22 -2.43 0.52
C ASP A 424 -14.87 -1.18 -0.08
N GLY A 425 -14.75 -0.07 0.63
CA GLY A 425 -15.01 1.31 0.23
C GLY A 425 -16.07 1.49 -0.85
N SER A 426 -15.64 1.98 -1.97
CA SER A 426 -16.49 2.33 -3.11
C SER A 426 -17.13 1.13 -3.85
N LEU A 427 -16.68 -0.10 -3.62
CA LEU A 427 -17.27 -1.29 -4.24
C LEU A 427 -18.73 -1.52 -3.80
N ARG A 428 -19.10 -1.05 -2.60
CA ARG A 428 -20.49 -1.12 -2.12
C ARG A 428 -21.47 -0.34 -3.02
N TYR A 429 -21.03 0.79 -3.58
CA TYR A 429 -21.84 1.55 -4.53
C TYR A 429 -22.07 0.79 -5.84
N GLN A 430 -21.07 0.06 -6.32
CA GLN A 430 -21.22 -0.80 -7.50
C GLN A 430 -22.15 -1.99 -7.22
N ALA A 431 -22.08 -2.59 -6.02
CA ALA A 431 -23.00 -3.64 -5.62
C ALA A 431 -24.45 -3.13 -5.54
N LEU A 432 -24.66 -1.91 -5.06
CA LEU A 432 -25.97 -1.26 -5.04
C LEU A 432 -26.50 -1.03 -6.46
N THR A 433 -25.76 -0.32 -7.30
CA THR A 433 -26.20 0.04 -8.67
C THR A 433 -26.31 -1.15 -9.62
N SER A 434 -25.69 -2.28 -9.31
CA SER A 434 -25.87 -3.55 -10.05
C SER A 434 -27.02 -4.42 -9.51
N GLY A 435 -27.75 -3.94 -8.49
CA GLY A 435 -28.86 -4.66 -7.85
C GLY A 435 -28.44 -5.84 -6.98
N GLN A 436 -27.15 -6.04 -6.71
CA GLN A 436 -26.63 -7.10 -5.84
C GLN A 436 -26.86 -6.81 -4.36
N ALA A 437 -26.99 -5.53 -4.00
CA ALA A 437 -27.38 -5.03 -2.69
C ALA A 437 -28.54 -4.05 -2.84
N GLN A 438 -29.31 -3.84 -1.79
CA GLN A 438 -30.40 -2.84 -1.74
C GLN A 438 -30.09 -1.73 -0.75
N VAL A 439 -29.20 -1.98 0.20
CA VAL A 439 -28.81 -0.99 1.22
C VAL A 439 -27.29 -1.02 1.36
N ILE A 440 -26.70 0.15 1.57
CA ILE A 440 -25.28 0.32 1.92
C ILE A 440 -25.13 1.26 3.10
N ASP A 441 -24.00 1.19 3.82
CA ASP A 441 -23.55 2.30 4.67
C ASP A 441 -22.94 3.38 3.78
N ALA A 442 -22.96 4.61 4.23
CA ALA A 442 -22.32 5.74 3.58
C ALA A 442 -21.92 6.78 4.63
N PHE A 443 -21.17 7.79 4.23
CA PHE A 443 -20.93 8.98 5.03
C PHE A 443 -21.78 10.13 4.54
N SER A 444 -22.22 11.00 5.44
CA SER A 444 -23.10 12.14 5.09
C SER A 444 -22.48 13.11 4.09
N THR A 445 -21.14 13.17 4.02
CA THR A 445 -20.37 14.01 3.07
C THR A 445 -19.92 13.25 1.82
N ASP A 446 -20.37 12.01 1.62
CA ASP A 446 -19.91 11.14 0.54
C ASP A 446 -20.39 11.65 -0.84
N GLY A 447 -19.47 12.08 -1.72
CA GLY A 447 -19.79 12.60 -3.06
C GLY A 447 -20.49 11.59 -3.97
N LEU A 448 -20.29 10.28 -3.72
CA LEU A 448 -20.93 9.21 -4.48
C LEU A 448 -22.45 9.10 -4.24
N LEU A 449 -22.96 9.63 -3.13
CA LEU A 449 -24.40 9.69 -2.88
C LEU A 449 -25.13 10.53 -3.95
N GLU A 450 -24.56 11.68 -4.31
CA GLU A 450 -25.09 12.54 -5.36
C GLU A 450 -24.87 11.92 -6.74
N LYS A 451 -23.67 11.37 -6.99
CA LYS A 451 -23.32 10.69 -8.24
C LYS A 451 -24.34 9.63 -8.64
N PHE A 452 -24.68 8.75 -7.72
CA PHE A 452 -25.59 7.64 -7.95
C PHE A 452 -27.05 7.97 -7.62
N LYS A 453 -27.35 9.23 -7.24
CA LYS A 453 -28.69 9.72 -6.88
C LYS A 453 -29.37 8.84 -5.83
N LEU A 454 -28.64 8.57 -4.76
CA LEU A 454 -29.11 7.68 -3.71
C LEU A 454 -29.97 8.42 -2.69
N ARG A 455 -30.97 7.73 -2.16
CA ARG A 455 -31.72 8.17 -0.99
C ARG A 455 -30.89 7.91 0.26
N VAL A 456 -30.52 8.99 0.95
CA VAL A 456 -30.00 8.93 2.32
C VAL A 456 -31.17 8.78 3.29
N LEU A 457 -31.11 7.77 4.16
CA LEU A 457 -32.16 7.52 5.13
C LEU A 457 -31.94 8.32 6.42
N GLU A 458 -33.01 8.79 7.02
CA GLU A 458 -32.97 9.53 8.28
C GLU A 458 -32.78 8.58 9.48
N ASP A 459 -31.81 8.89 10.35
CA ASP A 459 -31.61 8.24 11.65
C ASP A 459 -32.61 8.79 12.68
N ASP A 460 -33.85 8.35 12.61
CA ASP A 460 -34.97 8.85 13.40
C ASP A 460 -34.87 8.59 14.92
N LYS A 461 -33.88 7.80 15.36
CA LYS A 461 -33.56 7.59 16.79
C LYS A 461 -32.26 8.29 17.23
N ASN A 462 -31.59 9.03 16.34
CA ASN A 462 -30.32 9.71 16.59
C ASN A 462 -29.27 8.75 17.18
N TYR A 463 -29.13 7.60 16.55
CA TYR A 463 -28.21 6.54 17.01
C TYR A 463 -26.74 6.94 16.82
N PHE A 464 -26.42 7.56 15.67
CA PHE A 464 -25.05 7.94 15.40
C PHE A 464 -24.65 9.20 16.16
N PRO A 465 -23.49 9.16 16.88
CA PRO A 465 -22.97 10.35 17.54
C PRO A 465 -22.44 11.37 16.52
N PRO A 466 -22.26 12.61 16.95
CA PRO A 466 -21.61 13.61 16.12
C PRO A 466 -20.14 13.25 15.87
N TYR A 467 -19.71 13.40 14.61
CA TYR A 467 -18.36 13.12 14.13
C TYR A 467 -17.70 14.39 13.61
N TYR A 468 -17.40 15.36 14.49
CA TYR A 468 -16.68 16.56 14.07
C TYR A 468 -15.33 16.20 13.48
N ALA A 469 -15.06 16.68 12.28
CA ALA A 469 -13.74 16.59 11.66
C ALA A 469 -12.78 17.56 12.36
N VAL A 470 -11.67 17.03 12.86
CA VAL A 470 -10.69 17.78 13.64
C VAL A 470 -9.27 17.48 13.17
N PRO A 471 -8.38 18.49 13.12
CA PRO A 471 -6.95 18.24 13.00
C PRO A 471 -6.39 17.66 14.29
N ILE A 472 -5.52 16.66 14.16
CA ILE A 472 -4.76 16.08 15.28
C ILE A 472 -3.29 16.30 15.01
N VAL A 473 -2.57 16.81 16.02
CA VAL A 473 -1.15 17.12 15.94
C VAL A 473 -0.40 16.54 17.13
N ASN A 474 0.83 16.05 16.92
CA ASN A 474 1.72 15.66 18.01
C ASN A 474 2.08 16.85 18.88
N GLN A 475 2.02 16.71 20.21
CA GLN A 475 2.36 17.80 21.13
C GLN A 475 3.82 18.25 21.00
N ASP A 476 4.76 17.32 20.82
CA ASP A 476 6.19 17.62 20.62
C ASP A 476 6.43 18.54 19.41
N ILE A 477 5.63 18.36 18.34
CA ILE A 477 5.73 19.21 17.14
C ILE A 477 5.25 20.62 17.45
N LEU A 478 4.18 20.79 18.22
CA LEU A 478 3.68 22.11 18.62
C LEU A 478 4.59 22.77 19.65
N GLU A 479 5.27 22.01 20.50
CA GLU A 479 6.29 22.55 21.40
C GLU A 479 7.51 23.07 20.63
N LYS A 480 7.91 22.35 19.58
CA LYS A 480 9.05 22.71 18.74
C LYS A 480 8.72 23.81 17.72
N TYR A 481 7.51 23.80 17.17
CA TYR A 481 7.03 24.67 16.10
C TYR A 481 5.62 25.17 16.41
N PRO A 482 5.46 26.12 17.35
CA PRO A 482 4.16 26.60 17.82
C PRO A 482 3.28 27.21 16.72
N GLU A 483 3.90 27.77 15.68
CA GLU A 483 3.20 28.39 14.55
C GLU A 483 2.34 27.43 13.73
N ILE A 484 2.59 26.11 13.81
CA ILE A 484 1.80 25.09 13.13
C ILE A 484 0.34 25.12 13.59
N GLU A 485 0.09 25.35 14.87
CA GLU A 485 -1.24 25.49 15.42
C GLU A 485 -2.02 26.63 14.76
N ASP A 486 -1.41 27.79 14.66
CA ASP A 486 -2.01 28.98 14.06
C ASP A 486 -2.25 28.78 12.54
N VAL A 487 -1.33 28.11 11.86
CA VAL A 487 -1.44 27.80 10.41
C VAL A 487 -2.62 26.86 10.17
N VAL A 488 -2.70 25.76 10.90
CA VAL A 488 -3.77 24.76 10.71
C VAL A 488 -5.13 25.30 11.14
N ASN A 489 -5.19 26.07 12.23
CA ASN A 489 -6.44 26.71 12.69
C ASN A 489 -6.98 27.79 11.76
N LYS A 490 -6.25 28.22 10.69
CA LYS A 490 -6.85 29.01 9.61
C LYS A 490 -8.03 28.32 8.93
N LEU A 491 -8.11 26.97 9.04
CA LEU A 491 -9.21 26.15 8.51
C LEU A 491 -10.40 26.03 9.46
N ALA A 492 -10.28 26.44 10.72
CA ALA A 492 -11.34 26.32 11.71
C ALA A 492 -12.65 26.96 11.21
N GLY A 493 -13.71 26.14 11.13
CA GLY A 493 -15.03 26.58 10.65
C GLY A 493 -15.12 26.98 9.17
N LYS A 494 -14.10 26.67 8.34
CA LYS A 494 -14.07 27.05 6.91
C LYS A 494 -14.65 25.99 5.98
N ILE A 495 -14.81 24.79 6.45
CA ILE A 495 -15.32 23.67 5.66
C ILE A 495 -16.62 23.20 6.32
N ASP A 496 -17.75 23.57 5.72
CA ASP A 496 -19.05 23.02 6.13
C ASP A 496 -19.36 21.71 5.35
N GLU A 497 -20.43 20.99 5.74
CA GLU A 497 -20.83 19.73 5.11
C GLU A 497 -21.02 19.88 3.61
N LYS A 498 -21.65 20.98 3.16
CA LYS A 498 -21.91 21.24 1.74
C LYS A 498 -20.61 21.45 0.97
N THR A 499 -19.68 22.18 1.55
CA THR A 499 -18.36 22.40 0.96
C THR A 499 -17.61 21.08 0.85
N MET A 500 -17.59 20.25 1.92
CA MET A 500 -16.90 18.97 1.90
C MET A 500 -17.52 18.00 0.89
N THR A 501 -18.85 17.90 0.81
CA THR A 501 -19.55 17.10 -0.20
C THR A 501 -19.18 17.55 -1.62
N LYS A 502 -19.10 18.87 -1.88
CA LYS A 502 -18.67 19.40 -3.17
C LYS A 502 -17.22 19.05 -3.52
N LEU A 503 -16.32 19.10 -2.55
CA LEU A 503 -14.92 18.71 -2.75
C LEU A 503 -14.83 17.21 -3.05
N ASN A 504 -15.52 16.37 -2.29
CA ASN A 504 -15.60 14.93 -2.54
C ASN A 504 -16.18 14.63 -3.94
N TYR A 505 -17.25 15.34 -4.36
CA TYR A 505 -17.83 15.19 -5.67
C TYR A 505 -16.86 15.52 -6.82
N LYS A 506 -16.02 16.55 -6.68
CA LYS A 506 -14.99 16.88 -7.68
C LYS A 506 -14.03 15.70 -7.90
N VAL A 507 -13.63 15.01 -6.85
CA VAL A 507 -12.77 13.84 -6.97
C VAL A 507 -13.52 12.64 -7.48
N ASP A 508 -14.63 12.27 -6.84
CA ASP A 508 -15.33 10.99 -7.05
C ASP A 508 -16.11 10.96 -8.37
N GLU A 509 -16.66 12.11 -8.82
CA GLU A 509 -17.45 12.21 -10.05
C GLU A 509 -16.66 12.83 -11.20
N LEU A 510 -16.02 13.99 -10.97
CA LEU A 510 -15.32 14.71 -12.04
C LEU A 510 -13.94 14.11 -12.32
N GLY A 511 -13.43 13.26 -11.42
CA GLY A 511 -12.15 12.57 -11.57
C GLY A 511 -10.94 13.48 -11.40
N GLU A 512 -11.12 14.61 -10.71
CA GLU A 512 -10.01 15.49 -10.34
C GLU A 512 -9.12 14.83 -9.30
N SER A 513 -7.84 15.20 -9.23
CA SER A 513 -6.97 14.62 -8.19
C SER A 513 -7.25 15.26 -6.83
N PRO A 514 -7.17 14.52 -5.70
CA PRO A 514 -7.33 15.09 -4.36
C PRO A 514 -6.41 16.28 -4.10
N GLU A 515 -5.20 16.26 -4.67
CA GLU A 515 -4.21 17.34 -4.56
C GLU A 515 -4.71 18.61 -5.28
N THR A 516 -5.21 18.46 -6.50
CA THR A 516 -5.76 19.60 -7.26
C THR A 516 -6.95 20.20 -6.54
N VAL A 517 -7.88 19.35 -6.07
CA VAL A 517 -9.08 19.81 -5.36
C VAL A 517 -8.72 20.52 -4.05
N ALA A 518 -7.73 20.03 -3.31
CA ALA A 518 -7.23 20.66 -2.09
C ALA A 518 -6.61 22.04 -2.36
N HIS A 519 -5.74 22.12 -3.36
CA HIS A 519 -5.09 23.37 -3.77
C HIS A 519 -6.09 24.41 -4.23
N ASP A 520 -6.99 24.04 -5.16
CA ASP A 520 -8.01 24.94 -5.68
C ASP A 520 -8.94 25.46 -4.58
N PHE A 521 -9.32 24.61 -3.62
CA PHE A 521 -10.10 25.03 -2.47
C PHE A 521 -9.36 26.10 -1.65
N LEU A 522 -8.07 25.91 -1.36
CA LEU A 522 -7.30 26.88 -0.59
C LEU A 522 -7.13 28.22 -1.31
N VAL A 523 -6.97 28.21 -2.64
CA VAL A 523 -6.95 29.40 -3.49
C VAL A 523 -8.34 30.09 -3.50
N GLU A 524 -9.43 29.33 -3.67
CA GLU A 524 -10.82 29.85 -3.60
C GLU A 524 -11.10 30.55 -2.25
N GLN A 525 -10.59 29.95 -1.15
CA GLN A 525 -10.72 30.51 0.20
C GLN A 525 -9.71 31.64 0.51
N LYS A 526 -8.80 31.96 -0.42
CA LYS A 526 -7.71 32.94 -0.24
C LYS A 526 -6.80 32.61 0.94
N LEU A 527 -6.60 31.33 1.18
CA LEU A 527 -5.69 30.84 2.22
C LEU A 527 -4.28 30.61 1.69
N ILE A 528 -4.12 30.42 0.39
CA ILE A 528 -2.84 30.37 -0.33
C ILE A 528 -2.94 31.23 -1.62
N ASN A 529 -1.78 31.49 -2.29
CA ASN A 529 -1.71 32.29 -3.52
C ASN A 529 -1.91 31.46 -4.79
#